data_cd263a3076aca27620d3b08e53575836
#
_entry.id   cd263a3076aca27620d3b08e53575836
#
_cell.length_a   1.000
_cell.length_b   1.000
_cell.length_c   1.000
_cell.angle_alpha   90.00
_cell.angle_beta   90.00
_cell.angle_gamma   90.00
#
_symmetry.space_group_name_H-M   'P 1'
#
loop_
_entity.id
_entity.type
_entity.pdbx_description
1 polymer ?
#
loop_
_entity_poly.entity_id
_entity_poly.type
_entity_poly.pdbx_seq_one_letter_code
_entity_poly.pdbx_strand_id
1 'polypeptide(L)'
;MAAAAPPPPPTEAPITMPETSLPRHPLFTRIRLATPSDIPFIHKLMHQMAVFERLTHLFTATESSYSSTLFTPDNKPFHSTTIFILEVSQNPFTDTHFDNDPFYKPSTKVVNLDLPIDDPEKELFRNQLGNDVFVAGFVLFFPNYSTFLGKSGFYVEDLFVRECYRRKGFGKMLLTAVAKQAVKMGYGRVEWVVLDWNVNAIKFYEDMGAKVMQEWRLCRLTGENLEAYGATD
;
A
#
# COMPACT_ATOMS: atom_id res chain seq x y z
N MET A 1 48.64 64.67 -19.87
CA MET A 1 48.31 63.43 -20.56
C MET A 1 48.00 62.38 -19.47
N ALA A 2 46.73 62.02 -19.28
CA ALA A 2 46.33 60.98 -18.32
C ALA A 2 46.47 59.61 -18.99
N ALA A 3 47.20 58.68 -18.35
CA ALA A 3 47.37 57.31 -18.82
C ALA A 3 46.07 56.56 -18.69
N ALA A 4 45.65 55.83 -19.75
CA ALA A 4 44.48 55.00 -19.75
C ALA A 4 44.64 53.82 -18.78
N ALA A 5 43.55 53.48 -18.04
CA ALA A 5 43.53 52.35 -17.13
C ALA A 5 43.64 51.01 -17.92
N PRO A 6 44.29 49.95 -17.36
CA PRO A 6 44.44 48.69 -18.03
C PRO A 6 43.07 48.01 -18.15
N PRO A 7 42.83 47.15 -19.18
CA PRO A 7 41.58 46.44 -19.36
C PRO A 7 41.33 45.44 -18.20
N PRO A 8 40.05 45.17 -17.84
CA PRO A 8 39.71 44.20 -16.81
C PRO A 8 40.16 42.77 -17.23
N PRO A 9 40.51 41.92 -16.25
CA PRO A 9 40.86 40.53 -16.53
C PRO A 9 39.73 39.78 -17.19
N PRO A 10 40.01 38.75 -18.02
CA PRO A 10 38.97 37.97 -18.67
C PRO A 10 38.11 37.25 -17.63
N THR A 11 36.81 37.37 -17.79
CA THR A 11 35.82 36.65 -16.96
C THR A 11 35.98 35.15 -17.25
N GLU A 12 36.41 34.40 -16.27
CA GLU A 12 36.40 32.91 -16.36
C GLU A 12 34.98 32.43 -16.64
N ALA A 13 34.84 31.63 -17.69
CA ALA A 13 33.59 30.99 -18.00
C ALA A 13 33.18 30.07 -16.83
N PRO A 14 31.89 30.00 -16.46
CA PRO A 14 31.45 29.12 -15.39
C PRO A 14 31.81 27.67 -15.74
N ILE A 15 32.54 27.02 -14.84
CA ILE A 15 32.83 25.58 -14.92
C ILE A 15 31.49 24.84 -14.77
N THR A 16 30.91 24.43 -15.88
CA THR A 16 29.79 23.53 -15.91
C THR A 16 30.31 22.14 -15.50
N MET A 17 30.10 21.78 -14.24
CA MET A 17 30.33 20.40 -13.80
C MET A 17 29.43 19.51 -14.65
N PRO A 18 29.93 18.40 -15.22
CA PRO A 18 29.06 17.44 -15.89
C PRO A 18 28.05 16.93 -14.87
N GLU A 19 26.72 17.02 -15.18
CA GLU A 19 25.70 16.33 -14.43
C GLU A 19 26.00 14.83 -14.52
N THR A 20 26.70 14.30 -13.53
CA THR A 20 26.79 12.86 -13.31
C THR A 20 25.39 12.41 -12.91
N SER A 21 24.60 12.00 -13.90
CA SER A 21 23.35 11.30 -13.63
C SER A 21 23.69 10.04 -12.85
N LEU A 22 23.39 10.04 -11.56
CA LEU A 22 23.51 8.83 -10.74
C LEU A 22 22.74 7.69 -11.42
N PRO A 23 23.29 6.47 -11.41
CA PRO A 23 22.59 5.33 -11.99
C PRO A 23 21.21 5.20 -11.32
N ARG A 24 20.16 5.31 -12.12
CA ARG A 24 18.81 5.14 -11.65
C ARG A 24 18.47 3.64 -11.70
N HIS A 25 17.89 3.12 -10.62
CA HIS A 25 17.43 1.74 -10.55
C HIS A 25 15.91 1.72 -10.74
N PRO A 26 15.42 1.56 -11.99
CA PRO A 26 13.99 1.52 -12.22
C PRO A 26 13.38 0.28 -11.57
N LEU A 27 12.30 0.48 -10.82
CA LEU A 27 11.50 -0.58 -10.25
C LEU A 27 10.09 -0.46 -10.82
N PHE A 28 9.66 -1.47 -11.53
CA PHE A 28 8.30 -1.57 -12.07
C PHE A 28 7.37 -2.02 -10.95
N THR A 29 6.23 -1.35 -10.82
CA THR A 29 5.22 -1.64 -9.80
C THR A 29 3.88 -1.90 -10.45
N ARG A 30 3.11 -2.82 -9.88
CA ARG A 30 1.74 -3.11 -10.28
C ARG A 30 0.85 -3.26 -9.06
N ILE A 31 -0.31 -2.61 -9.08
CA ILE A 31 -1.38 -2.84 -8.11
C ILE A 31 -2.50 -3.57 -8.85
N ARG A 32 -2.91 -4.71 -8.31
CA ARG A 32 -3.99 -5.56 -8.83
C ARG A 32 -4.88 -6.09 -7.72
N LEU A 33 -6.04 -6.64 -8.09
CA LEU A 33 -6.84 -7.42 -7.14
C LEU A 33 -6.09 -8.69 -6.73
N ALA A 34 -6.27 -9.07 -5.47
CA ALA A 34 -5.81 -10.35 -4.99
C ALA A 34 -6.67 -11.49 -5.56
N THR A 35 -6.06 -12.65 -5.68
CA THR A 35 -6.68 -13.91 -6.08
C THR A 35 -6.47 -14.96 -4.98
N PRO A 36 -7.16 -16.10 -4.99
CA PRO A 36 -6.92 -17.18 -4.04
C PRO A 36 -5.46 -17.66 -3.99
N SER A 37 -4.72 -17.54 -5.07
CA SER A 37 -3.27 -17.89 -5.12
C SER A 37 -2.38 -16.94 -4.32
N ASP A 38 -2.89 -15.78 -3.90
CA ASP A 38 -2.16 -14.82 -3.08
C ASP A 38 -2.28 -15.09 -1.57
N ILE A 39 -3.11 -16.03 -1.15
CA ILE A 39 -3.34 -16.35 0.27
C ILE A 39 -2.04 -16.58 1.04
N PRO A 40 -1.06 -17.36 0.55
CA PRO A 40 0.21 -17.54 1.27
C PRO A 40 0.99 -16.25 1.47
N PHE A 41 0.93 -15.31 0.51
CA PHE A 41 1.56 -14.00 0.64
C PHE A 41 0.81 -13.10 1.62
N ILE A 42 -0.52 -13.07 1.53
CA ILE A 42 -1.38 -12.31 2.45
C ILE A 42 -1.14 -12.76 3.89
N HIS A 43 -1.13 -14.06 4.15
CA HIS A 43 -0.86 -14.61 5.48
C HIS A 43 0.51 -14.18 6.03
N LYS A 44 1.57 -14.26 5.21
CA LYS A 44 2.91 -13.81 5.60
C LYS A 44 2.97 -12.31 5.87
N LEU A 45 2.32 -11.49 5.02
CA LEU A 45 2.27 -10.03 5.19
C LEU A 45 1.52 -9.65 6.46
N MET A 46 0.39 -10.30 6.75
CA MET A 46 -0.37 -10.10 7.99
C MET A 46 0.46 -10.48 9.22
N HIS A 47 1.19 -11.60 9.16
CA HIS A 47 2.10 -11.97 10.25
C HIS A 47 3.21 -10.92 10.44
N GLN A 48 3.85 -10.45 9.36
CA GLN A 48 4.86 -9.38 9.45
C GLN A 48 4.27 -8.08 10.04
N MET A 49 3.02 -7.76 9.71
CA MET A 49 2.31 -6.63 10.29
C MET A 49 2.06 -6.82 11.78
N ALA A 50 1.58 -8.01 12.20
CA ALA A 50 1.37 -8.34 13.61
C ALA A 50 2.68 -8.25 14.43
N VAL A 51 3.81 -8.65 13.84
CA VAL A 51 5.15 -8.47 14.46
C VAL A 51 5.47 -6.99 14.61
N PHE A 52 5.27 -6.20 13.54
CA PHE A 52 5.53 -4.75 13.57
C PHE A 52 4.68 -4.03 14.62
N GLU A 53 3.41 -4.40 14.72
CA GLU A 53 2.45 -3.82 15.67
C GLU A 53 2.57 -4.40 17.09
N ARG A 54 3.42 -5.43 17.30
CA ARG A 54 3.59 -6.14 18.59
C ARG A 54 2.31 -6.84 19.06
N LEU A 55 1.50 -7.30 18.11
CA LEU A 55 0.21 -7.94 18.33
C LEU A 55 0.19 -9.42 17.89
N THR A 56 1.34 -10.08 17.85
CA THR A 56 1.45 -11.49 17.42
C THR A 56 0.60 -12.44 18.25
N HIS A 57 0.35 -12.12 19.51
CA HIS A 57 -0.54 -12.89 20.39
C HIS A 57 -2.02 -12.87 19.98
N LEU A 58 -2.43 -11.90 19.14
CA LEU A 58 -3.78 -11.81 18.57
C LEU A 58 -3.88 -12.45 17.18
N PHE A 59 -2.74 -12.79 16.56
CA PHE A 59 -2.71 -13.34 15.21
C PHE A 59 -2.94 -14.85 15.23
N THR A 60 -4.19 -15.25 15.05
CA THR A 60 -4.65 -16.67 15.05
C THR A 60 -5.13 -17.13 13.68
N ALA A 61 -5.19 -16.23 12.69
CA ALA A 61 -5.65 -16.55 11.36
C ALA A 61 -4.71 -17.54 10.65
N THR A 62 -5.29 -18.40 9.83
CA THR A 62 -4.59 -19.39 9.01
C THR A 62 -4.88 -19.14 7.52
N GLU A 63 -4.07 -19.72 6.63
CA GLU A 63 -4.35 -19.69 5.20
C GLU A 63 -5.74 -20.28 4.87
N SER A 64 -6.15 -21.34 5.60
CA SER A 64 -7.47 -21.96 5.45
C SER A 64 -8.59 -20.99 5.85
N SER A 65 -8.43 -20.25 6.96
CA SER A 65 -9.44 -19.25 7.36
C SER A 65 -9.57 -18.14 6.33
N TYR A 66 -8.47 -17.67 5.75
CA TYR A 66 -8.52 -16.69 4.66
C TYR A 66 -9.18 -17.24 3.39
N SER A 67 -8.89 -18.50 3.03
CA SER A 67 -9.53 -19.15 1.89
C SER A 67 -11.06 -19.19 2.04
N SER A 68 -11.53 -19.54 3.22
CA SER A 68 -12.99 -19.70 3.48
C SER A 68 -13.73 -18.38 3.69
N THR A 69 -13.05 -17.28 3.99
CA THR A 69 -13.69 -16.00 4.33
C THR A 69 -13.47 -14.89 3.31
N LEU A 70 -12.28 -14.84 2.67
CA LEU A 70 -11.91 -13.74 1.78
C LEU A 70 -12.21 -14.01 0.30
N PHE A 71 -12.24 -15.28 -0.12
CA PHE A 71 -12.38 -15.67 -1.52
C PHE A 71 -13.60 -16.58 -1.77
N THR A 72 -14.71 -16.24 -1.15
CA THR A 72 -15.97 -16.93 -1.41
C THR A 72 -16.65 -16.45 -2.69
N PRO A 73 -17.50 -17.26 -3.35
CA PRO A 73 -18.20 -16.82 -4.57
C PRO A 73 -19.06 -15.57 -4.39
N ASP A 74 -19.53 -15.31 -3.18
CA ASP A 74 -20.37 -14.15 -2.85
C ASP A 74 -19.54 -12.89 -2.56
N ASN A 75 -18.23 -13.04 -2.39
CA ASN A 75 -17.33 -11.93 -2.09
C ASN A 75 -16.97 -11.16 -3.36
N LYS A 76 -17.80 -10.21 -3.75
CA LYS A 76 -17.58 -9.37 -4.94
C LYS A 76 -16.67 -8.20 -4.60
N PRO A 77 -15.56 -7.99 -5.34
CA PRO A 77 -14.68 -6.85 -5.14
C PRO A 77 -15.45 -5.53 -5.06
N PHE A 78 -15.05 -4.66 -4.14
CA PHE A 78 -15.62 -3.35 -3.85
C PHE A 78 -17.03 -3.33 -3.24
N HIS A 79 -17.73 -4.45 -3.24
CA HIS A 79 -19.04 -4.62 -2.58
C HIS A 79 -18.93 -5.45 -1.28
N SER A 80 -17.80 -6.03 -1.04
CA SER A 80 -17.41 -6.80 0.14
C SER A 80 -15.92 -6.62 0.40
N THR A 81 -15.32 -7.49 1.20
CA THR A 81 -13.88 -7.44 1.48
C THR A 81 -13.07 -7.54 0.19
N THR A 82 -12.18 -6.58 0.01
CA THR A 82 -11.36 -6.44 -1.18
C THR A 82 -9.91 -6.28 -0.78
N ILE A 83 -9.02 -6.92 -1.52
CA ILE A 83 -7.57 -6.81 -1.30
C ILE A 83 -6.90 -6.38 -2.58
N PHE A 84 -6.10 -5.31 -2.50
CA PHE A 84 -5.11 -4.98 -3.51
C PHE A 84 -3.75 -5.52 -3.10
N ILE A 85 -3.08 -6.17 -4.04
CA ILE A 85 -1.68 -6.59 -3.93
C ILE A 85 -0.81 -5.59 -4.67
N LEU A 86 0.27 -5.18 -4.04
CA LEU A 86 1.36 -4.44 -4.68
C LEU A 86 2.47 -5.41 -5.06
N GLU A 87 2.73 -5.51 -6.35
CA GLU A 87 3.84 -6.26 -6.92
C GLU A 87 4.93 -5.33 -7.41
N VAL A 88 6.16 -5.82 -7.36
CA VAL A 88 7.35 -5.14 -7.86
C VAL A 88 8.18 -6.07 -8.73
N SER A 89 8.88 -5.50 -9.73
CA SER A 89 9.80 -6.22 -10.60
C SER A 89 10.90 -5.29 -11.08
N GLN A 90 12.08 -5.85 -11.37
CA GLN A 90 13.15 -5.12 -12.06
C GLN A 90 12.90 -4.99 -13.56
N ASN A 91 11.97 -5.79 -14.10
CA ASN A 91 11.59 -5.82 -15.51
C ASN A 91 10.14 -5.37 -15.69
N PRO A 92 9.75 -4.84 -16.86
CA PRO A 92 8.36 -4.61 -17.19
C PRO A 92 7.50 -5.87 -17.01
N PHE A 93 6.27 -5.71 -16.52
CA PHE A 93 5.31 -6.81 -16.47
C PHE A 93 4.92 -7.22 -17.89
N THR A 94 5.14 -8.45 -18.25
CA THR A 94 4.84 -9.00 -19.57
C THR A 94 3.61 -9.90 -19.56
N ASP A 95 3.16 -10.32 -18.37
CA ASP A 95 1.95 -11.12 -18.23
C ASP A 95 0.70 -10.25 -18.39
N THR A 96 -0.29 -10.76 -19.10
CA THR A 96 -1.59 -10.13 -19.33
C THR A 96 -2.70 -10.76 -18.50
N HIS A 97 -2.34 -11.63 -17.57
CA HIS A 97 -3.30 -12.44 -16.80
C HIS A 97 -4.37 -11.59 -16.08
N PHE A 98 -3.97 -10.41 -15.59
CA PHE A 98 -4.85 -9.52 -14.86
C PHE A 98 -5.47 -8.39 -15.70
N ASP A 99 -5.08 -8.25 -16.96
CA ASP A 99 -5.51 -7.12 -17.81
C ASP A 99 -7.01 -7.14 -18.14
N ASN A 100 -7.60 -8.33 -18.13
CA ASN A 100 -9.01 -8.55 -18.41
C ASN A 100 -9.86 -8.78 -17.14
N ASP A 101 -9.37 -8.39 -15.95
CA ASP A 101 -10.18 -8.46 -14.75
C ASP A 101 -11.43 -7.57 -14.89
N PRO A 102 -12.65 -8.12 -14.69
CA PRO A 102 -13.88 -7.37 -14.94
C PRO A 102 -14.14 -6.27 -13.91
N PHE A 103 -13.49 -6.29 -12.76
CA PHE A 103 -13.71 -5.37 -11.67
C PHE A 103 -12.64 -4.27 -11.59
N TYR A 104 -11.39 -4.61 -11.88
CA TYR A 104 -10.27 -3.69 -11.70
C TYR A 104 -9.15 -3.91 -12.73
N LYS A 105 -8.88 -2.87 -13.51
CA LYS A 105 -7.70 -2.88 -14.38
C LYS A 105 -6.46 -2.56 -13.56
N PRO A 106 -5.41 -3.42 -13.60
CA PRO A 106 -4.17 -3.19 -12.89
C PRO A 106 -3.57 -1.81 -13.16
N SER A 107 -3.08 -1.19 -12.11
CA SER A 107 -2.38 0.10 -12.19
C SER A 107 -0.88 -0.13 -12.12
N THR A 108 -0.16 0.25 -13.17
CA THR A 108 1.30 0.11 -13.25
C THR A 108 1.99 1.46 -13.15
N LYS A 109 3.18 1.46 -12.53
CA LYS A 109 4.04 2.66 -12.43
C LYS A 109 5.51 2.23 -12.37
N VAL A 110 6.40 3.06 -12.91
CA VAL A 110 7.84 2.93 -12.71
C VAL A 110 8.28 3.90 -11.62
N VAL A 111 9.00 3.39 -10.63
CA VAL A 111 9.62 4.16 -9.56
C VAL A 111 11.13 4.10 -9.75
N ASN A 112 11.78 5.24 -9.95
CA ASN A 112 13.23 5.31 -10.04
C ASN A 112 13.80 5.42 -8.63
N LEU A 113 14.67 4.49 -8.28
CA LEU A 113 15.33 4.44 -6.98
C LEU A 113 16.78 4.91 -7.11
N ASP A 114 17.27 5.55 -6.04
CA ASP A 114 18.68 5.98 -5.96
C ASP A 114 19.62 4.79 -5.71
N LEU A 115 19.10 3.74 -5.04
CA LEU A 115 19.82 2.50 -4.75
C LEU A 115 18.92 1.30 -5.06
N PRO A 116 19.48 0.14 -5.46
CA PRO A 116 18.72 -1.09 -5.58
C PRO A 116 18.17 -1.52 -4.21
N ILE A 117 17.04 -2.23 -4.24
CA ILE A 117 16.47 -2.81 -3.02
C ILE A 117 17.17 -4.14 -2.74
N ASP A 118 17.71 -4.27 -1.55
CA ASP A 118 18.07 -5.56 -0.98
C ASP A 118 16.84 -6.15 -0.27
N ASP A 119 16.34 -7.26 -0.78
CA ASP A 119 15.19 -7.99 -0.24
C ASP A 119 15.63 -9.38 0.21
N PRO A 120 15.94 -9.57 1.51
CA PRO A 120 16.43 -10.84 2.04
C PRO A 120 15.38 -11.95 1.97
N GLU A 121 14.11 -11.62 1.86
CA GLU A 121 12.99 -12.56 1.82
C GLU A 121 12.34 -12.67 0.43
N LYS A 122 12.97 -12.16 -0.62
CA LYS A 122 12.34 -12.05 -1.95
C LYS A 122 11.77 -13.37 -2.46
N GLU A 123 12.44 -14.49 -2.20
CA GLU A 123 12.00 -15.81 -2.67
C GLU A 123 10.71 -16.28 -1.99
N LEU A 124 10.48 -15.87 -0.72
CA LEU A 124 9.23 -16.17 0.01
C LEU A 124 8.02 -15.41 -0.54
N PHE A 125 8.29 -14.33 -1.28
CA PHE A 125 7.28 -13.44 -1.87
C PHE A 125 7.32 -13.42 -3.40
N ARG A 126 8.00 -14.39 -4.02
CA ARG A 126 8.04 -14.54 -5.47
C ARG A 126 6.66 -14.98 -5.98
N ASN A 127 6.09 -14.20 -6.89
CA ASN A 127 4.86 -14.60 -7.57
C ASN A 127 5.16 -15.72 -8.57
N GLN A 128 4.33 -16.77 -8.56
CA GLN A 128 4.47 -17.92 -9.45
C GLN A 128 4.06 -17.62 -10.90
N LEU A 129 3.33 -16.54 -11.13
CA LEU A 129 2.79 -16.17 -12.44
C LEU A 129 3.76 -15.36 -13.31
N GLY A 130 4.89 -14.92 -12.77
CA GLY A 130 5.83 -14.09 -13.52
C GLY A 130 7.29 -14.27 -13.07
N ASN A 131 8.22 -14.21 -14.01
CA ASN A 131 9.64 -14.20 -13.71
C ASN A 131 10.02 -12.88 -13.01
N ASP A 132 10.65 -12.98 -11.83
CA ASP A 132 11.16 -11.86 -11.06
C ASP A 132 10.09 -10.83 -10.62
N VAL A 133 8.87 -11.31 -10.35
CA VAL A 133 7.79 -10.53 -9.73
C VAL A 133 7.65 -10.91 -8.25
N PHE A 134 7.67 -9.90 -7.39
CA PHE A 134 7.64 -10.09 -5.93
C PHE A 134 6.50 -9.28 -5.32
N VAL A 135 5.84 -9.85 -4.31
CA VAL A 135 4.82 -9.14 -3.53
C VAL A 135 5.50 -8.25 -2.50
N ALA A 136 5.26 -6.94 -2.60
CA ALA A 136 5.87 -5.94 -1.74
C ALA A 136 4.95 -5.43 -0.62
N GLY A 137 3.64 -5.59 -0.77
CA GLY A 137 2.66 -5.14 0.20
C GLY A 137 1.22 -5.36 -0.26
N PHE A 138 0.29 -4.95 0.58
CA PHE A 138 -1.14 -5.09 0.30
C PHE A 138 -1.93 -4.00 1.02
N VAL A 139 -3.19 -3.85 0.63
CA VAL A 139 -4.22 -3.14 1.37
C VAL A 139 -5.52 -3.95 1.34
N LEU A 140 -6.11 -4.17 2.52
CA LEU A 140 -7.41 -4.81 2.69
C LEU A 140 -8.43 -3.76 3.10
N PHE A 141 -9.57 -3.73 2.41
CA PHE A 141 -10.62 -2.75 2.66
C PHE A 141 -11.98 -3.30 2.28
N PHE A 142 -13.04 -2.69 2.79
CA PHE A 142 -14.42 -3.06 2.54
C PHE A 142 -15.36 -1.86 2.60
N PRO A 143 -16.57 -1.94 2.02
CA PRO A 143 -17.55 -0.87 2.09
C PRO A 143 -18.03 -0.62 3.51
N ASN A 144 -18.19 0.64 3.87
CA ASN A 144 -18.94 1.10 5.03
C ASN A 144 -19.95 2.18 4.61
N TYR A 145 -20.72 2.71 5.54
CA TYR A 145 -21.74 3.69 5.25
C TYR A 145 -21.71 4.86 6.23
N SER A 146 -21.85 6.06 5.73
CA SER A 146 -22.00 7.27 6.54
C SER A 146 -23.44 7.76 6.48
N THR A 147 -24.17 7.64 7.58
CA THR A 147 -25.53 8.20 7.70
C THR A 147 -25.52 9.74 7.60
N PHE A 148 -24.48 10.39 8.14
CA PHE A 148 -24.34 11.85 8.05
C PHE A 148 -24.13 12.37 6.63
N LEU A 149 -23.42 11.59 5.80
CA LEU A 149 -23.20 11.95 4.40
C LEU A 149 -24.28 11.37 3.47
N GLY A 150 -25.09 10.41 3.94
CA GLY A 150 -26.00 9.65 3.09
C GLY A 150 -25.27 8.88 1.98
N LYS A 151 -24.02 8.48 2.22
CA LYS A 151 -23.15 7.86 1.20
C LYS A 151 -22.35 6.71 1.78
N SER A 152 -22.07 5.75 0.92
CA SER A 152 -21.09 4.70 1.21
C SER A 152 -19.67 5.29 1.25
N GLY A 153 -18.76 4.54 1.84
CA GLY A 153 -17.33 4.79 1.88
C GLY A 153 -16.56 3.48 1.85
N PHE A 154 -15.24 3.57 1.96
CA PHE A 154 -14.40 2.42 2.27
C PHE A 154 -13.81 2.56 3.66
N TYR A 155 -13.79 1.44 4.37
CA TYR A 155 -12.97 1.26 5.56
C TYR A 155 -11.75 0.42 5.18
N VAL A 156 -10.55 0.93 5.45
CA VAL A 156 -9.30 0.20 5.28
C VAL A 156 -8.99 -0.49 6.60
N GLU A 157 -9.02 -1.82 6.59
CA GLU A 157 -8.67 -2.63 7.75
C GLU A 157 -7.16 -2.68 7.91
N ASP A 158 -6.45 -3.03 6.83
CA ASP A 158 -5.02 -3.23 6.84
C ASP A 158 -4.33 -2.55 5.67
N LEU A 159 -3.21 -1.90 5.94
CA LEU A 159 -2.29 -1.36 4.94
C LEU A 159 -0.86 -1.69 5.36
N PHE A 160 -0.20 -2.55 4.62
CA PHE A 160 1.15 -2.97 4.96
C PHE A 160 2.06 -3.01 3.73
N VAL A 161 3.30 -2.52 3.92
CA VAL A 161 4.40 -2.63 2.97
C VAL A 161 5.58 -3.26 3.70
N ARG A 162 6.19 -4.28 3.10
CA ARG A 162 7.37 -4.96 3.63
C ARG A 162 8.49 -3.95 3.90
N GLU A 163 9.26 -4.17 4.92
CA GLU A 163 10.20 -3.19 5.46
C GLU A 163 11.20 -2.68 4.41
N CYS A 164 11.81 -3.57 3.61
CA CYS A 164 12.77 -3.20 2.57
C CYS A 164 12.18 -2.32 1.45
N TYR A 165 10.85 -2.29 1.33
CA TYR A 165 10.11 -1.47 0.35
C TYR A 165 9.52 -0.18 0.95
N ARG A 166 9.64 0.05 2.26
CA ARG A 166 9.11 1.28 2.90
C ARG A 166 9.84 2.54 2.47
N ARG A 167 9.21 3.71 2.69
CA ARG A 167 9.75 5.05 2.36
C ARG A 167 10.05 5.29 0.87
N LYS A 168 9.46 4.48 -0.01
CA LYS A 168 9.57 4.60 -1.47
C LYS A 168 8.24 4.99 -2.14
N GLY A 169 7.27 5.45 -1.34
CA GLY A 169 5.95 5.87 -1.82
C GLY A 169 4.93 4.76 -2.02
N PHE A 170 5.25 3.51 -1.70
CA PHE A 170 4.39 2.35 -2.00
C PHE A 170 3.11 2.32 -1.16
N GLY A 171 3.17 2.68 0.12
CA GLY A 171 1.95 2.85 0.93
C GLY A 171 1.02 3.93 0.35
N LYS A 172 1.61 5.04 -0.14
CA LYS A 172 0.85 6.10 -0.83
C LYS A 172 0.19 5.57 -2.11
N MET A 173 0.88 4.71 -2.87
CA MET A 173 0.30 4.12 -4.08
C MET A 173 -0.91 3.25 -3.74
N LEU A 174 -0.81 2.37 -2.74
CA LEU A 174 -1.90 1.50 -2.30
C LEU A 174 -3.10 2.32 -1.81
N LEU A 175 -2.90 3.25 -0.89
CA LEU A 175 -4.01 4.06 -0.35
C LEU A 175 -4.62 4.98 -1.43
N THR A 176 -3.80 5.48 -2.36
CA THR A 176 -4.30 6.23 -3.52
C THR A 176 -5.17 5.37 -4.44
N ALA A 177 -4.83 4.09 -4.63
CA ALA A 177 -5.65 3.18 -5.43
C ALA A 177 -7.04 2.98 -4.79
N VAL A 178 -7.11 2.80 -3.46
CA VAL A 178 -8.39 2.72 -2.72
C VAL A 178 -9.17 4.03 -2.85
N ALA A 179 -8.53 5.17 -2.64
CA ALA A 179 -9.19 6.48 -2.74
C ALA A 179 -9.74 6.75 -4.15
N LYS A 180 -8.98 6.41 -5.20
CA LYS A 180 -9.45 6.52 -6.59
C LYS A 180 -10.66 5.62 -6.86
N GLN A 181 -10.66 4.40 -6.32
CA GLN A 181 -11.79 3.51 -6.45
C GLN A 181 -13.03 4.04 -5.71
N ALA A 182 -12.86 4.61 -4.51
CA ALA A 182 -13.94 5.26 -3.79
C ALA A 182 -14.56 6.42 -4.60
N VAL A 183 -13.73 7.26 -5.19
CA VAL A 183 -14.20 8.36 -6.07
C VAL A 183 -14.96 7.82 -7.30
N LYS A 184 -14.42 6.78 -7.95
CA LYS A 184 -15.05 6.11 -9.10
C LYS A 184 -16.45 5.57 -8.77
N MET A 185 -16.65 5.11 -7.52
CA MET A 185 -17.93 4.59 -7.04
C MET A 185 -18.85 5.67 -6.44
N GLY A 186 -18.46 6.94 -6.44
CA GLY A 186 -19.23 8.04 -5.83
C GLY A 186 -19.27 7.98 -4.31
N TYR A 187 -18.36 7.26 -3.67
CA TYR A 187 -18.26 7.13 -2.22
C TYR A 187 -17.82 8.45 -1.55
N GLY A 188 -18.28 8.68 -0.33
CA GLY A 188 -18.11 9.95 0.36
C GLY A 188 -16.84 10.03 1.22
N ARG A 189 -16.22 8.89 1.55
CA ARG A 189 -15.04 8.86 2.42
C ARG A 189 -14.24 7.58 2.27
N VAL A 190 -12.99 7.64 2.73
CA VAL A 190 -12.15 6.50 3.07
C VAL A 190 -11.65 6.72 4.50
N GLU A 191 -11.81 5.75 5.37
CA GLU A 191 -11.42 5.86 6.78
C GLU A 191 -10.70 4.61 7.28
N TRP A 192 -9.93 4.75 8.34
CA TRP A 192 -9.15 3.68 8.98
C TRP A 192 -8.82 4.08 10.41
N VAL A 193 -8.25 3.13 11.16
CA VAL A 193 -7.62 3.40 12.45
C VAL A 193 -6.11 3.31 12.34
N VAL A 194 -5.41 3.92 13.27
CA VAL A 194 -3.95 3.88 13.37
C VAL A 194 -3.57 3.80 14.85
N LEU A 195 -2.55 3.01 15.16
CA LEU A 195 -2.02 2.95 16.52
C LEU A 195 -1.39 4.29 16.91
N ASP A 196 -1.71 4.79 18.09
CA ASP A 196 -1.32 6.12 18.58
C ASP A 196 0.20 6.34 18.63
N TRP A 197 0.96 5.29 18.87
CA TRP A 197 2.42 5.33 18.87
C TRP A 197 3.04 5.30 17.46
N ASN A 198 2.27 4.98 16.40
CA ASN A 198 2.77 4.91 15.03
C ASN A 198 2.83 6.30 14.38
N VAL A 199 3.63 7.18 14.96
CA VAL A 199 3.76 8.58 14.54
C VAL A 199 4.17 8.74 13.07
N ASN A 200 4.92 7.78 12.54
CA ASN A 200 5.31 7.80 11.12
C ASN A 200 4.12 7.57 10.19
N ALA A 201 3.22 6.66 10.55
CA ALA A 201 1.99 6.42 9.79
C ALA A 201 1.02 7.59 9.94
N ILE A 202 0.85 8.13 11.15
CA ILE A 202 0.02 9.32 11.40
C ILE A 202 0.46 10.47 10.51
N LYS A 203 1.76 10.82 10.53
CA LYS A 203 2.30 11.87 9.67
C LYS A 203 2.09 11.58 8.18
N PHE A 204 2.32 10.35 7.76
CA PHE A 204 2.08 9.93 6.37
C PHE A 204 0.62 10.13 5.94
N TYR A 205 -0.34 9.83 6.80
CA TYR A 205 -1.76 10.04 6.52
C TYR A 205 -2.13 11.51 6.47
N GLU A 206 -1.60 12.33 7.38
CA GLU A 206 -1.76 13.79 7.37
C GLU A 206 -1.16 14.42 6.10
N ASP A 207 0.03 13.97 5.67
CA ASP A 207 0.67 14.39 4.41
C ASP A 207 -0.15 13.99 3.16
N MET A 208 -1.05 13.02 3.29
CA MET A 208 -2.04 12.66 2.26
C MET A 208 -3.33 13.47 2.35
N GLY A 209 -3.49 14.33 3.34
CA GLY A 209 -4.68 15.15 3.58
C GLY A 209 -5.74 14.51 4.46
N ALA A 210 -5.45 13.39 5.13
CA ALA A 210 -6.36 12.82 6.10
C ALA A 210 -6.34 13.63 7.41
N LYS A 211 -7.48 13.63 8.11
CA LYS A 211 -7.61 14.25 9.43
C LYS A 211 -7.67 13.17 10.50
N VAL A 212 -6.83 13.30 11.53
CA VAL A 212 -6.92 12.45 12.71
C VAL A 212 -8.04 12.93 13.61
N MET A 213 -9.00 12.05 13.92
CA MET A 213 -10.19 12.34 14.74
C MET A 213 -9.89 12.08 16.21
N GLN A 214 -9.40 13.08 16.94
CA GLN A 214 -8.92 12.96 18.31
C GLN A 214 -10.03 12.59 19.32
N GLU A 215 -11.25 12.98 19.03
CA GLU A 215 -12.44 12.79 19.86
C GLU A 215 -13.07 11.40 19.76
N TRP A 216 -12.62 10.56 18.81
CA TRP A 216 -13.15 9.21 18.61
C TRP A 216 -12.37 8.17 19.41
N ARG A 217 -13.09 7.13 19.84
CA ARG A 217 -12.52 5.96 20.49
C ARG A 217 -12.98 4.71 19.78
N LEU A 218 -12.07 3.78 19.51
CA LEU A 218 -12.42 2.45 19.02
C LEU A 218 -12.91 1.61 20.20
N CYS A 219 -14.13 1.06 20.06
CA CYS A 219 -14.68 0.09 21.01
C CYS A 219 -14.72 -1.29 20.31
N ARG A 220 -14.31 -2.33 21.01
CA ARG A 220 -14.27 -3.70 20.50
C ARG A 220 -14.88 -4.66 21.52
N LEU A 221 -15.78 -5.51 21.05
CA LEU A 221 -16.36 -6.60 21.82
C LEU A 221 -15.91 -7.92 21.16
N THR A 222 -15.20 -8.77 21.89
CA THR A 222 -14.59 -9.99 21.36
C THR A 222 -14.56 -11.12 22.39
N GLY A 223 -14.25 -12.35 21.95
CA GLY A 223 -14.09 -13.51 22.80
C GLY A 223 -15.33 -13.82 23.63
N GLU A 224 -15.14 -14.28 24.87
CA GLU A 224 -16.22 -14.66 25.79
C GLU A 224 -17.29 -13.57 25.99
N ASN A 225 -16.87 -12.29 26.00
CA ASN A 225 -17.80 -11.16 26.13
C ASN A 225 -18.73 -11.02 24.91
N LEU A 226 -18.28 -11.36 23.70
CA LEU A 226 -19.12 -11.38 22.51
C LEU A 226 -19.97 -12.64 22.48
N GLU A 227 -19.40 -13.80 22.79
CA GLU A 227 -20.06 -15.12 22.78
C GLU A 227 -21.22 -15.18 23.79
N ALA A 228 -21.11 -14.49 24.91
CA ALA A 228 -22.16 -14.40 25.92
C ALA A 228 -23.51 -13.88 25.38
N TYR A 229 -23.51 -13.08 24.31
CA TYR A 229 -24.73 -12.58 23.67
C TYR A 229 -25.42 -13.61 22.77
N GLY A 230 -24.74 -14.68 22.38
CA GLY A 230 -25.33 -15.80 21.63
C GLY A 230 -25.88 -16.93 22.52
N ALA A 231 -25.63 -16.89 23.84
CA ALA A 231 -26.02 -17.95 24.78
C ALA A 231 -27.40 -17.73 25.47
N THR A 232 -28.13 -16.69 25.06
CA THR A 232 -29.34 -16.20 25.77
C THR A 232 -30.65 -16.37 24.96
N ASP A 233 -30.84 -17.53 24.28
CA ASP A 233 -32.17 -17.94 23.77
C ASP A 233 -32.50 -19.37 24.17
#